data_1b7307a14203ab7dfa6c0cf3e28da653
#
_entry.id   1b7307a14203ab7dfa6c0cf3e28da653
#
_cell.length_a   1.000
_cell.length_b   1.000
_cell.length_c   1.000
_cell.angle_alpha   90.00
_cell.angle_beta   90.00
_cell.angle_gamma   90.00
#
_symmetry.space_group_name_H-M   'P 1'
#
loop_
_entity.id
_entity.type
_entity.pdbx_description
1 polymer ?
#
loop_
_entity_poly.entity_id
_entity_poly.type
_entity_poly.pdbx_seq_one_letter_code
_entity_poly.pdbx_strand_id
1 'polypeptide(L)'
;MAPKGSGTNRAGALFGVTGIANGSPVRTVESVHVLITLLLAAVAAAGPHLGDAAPGTPIVAVRIVRHDVFDIDDPKTSSWPYRAAAALHVLSRERYIRSILLFREGEPLDAGKLAESERLLRATGFLNPVTIRARAVEGGAEVVVETRDQWTTEVALNFGVAGSRSRVGFSLSEQNFLGLGKSLSLDARRDDERDSLTVSYDDPQFLGSRWQLAAGYRDASDGTMNALRFEYPFYSLATRRAGGGAWRHETLREYLWSGGEKTVSGDASRSVMRLWGGMRMPWNDGITDRLTLGIFHDRASYDDWRWQNGAPYTDPEDRELSGIEVGWEHQADRWAVVQGFRVWVRQEDVPLGPNWRASLGVSAPLFGGDQTRLPFAGSVTAGTLRGAWYSWLNVAISGRLEDGSAANGVLHVDGGTARTGRSGVRMRAALDLGNDLDLDRQLTLGADTGLRGWEPDWFDGTSRAVANVEWRRLITDDFLHVLAVGVVVFADGGTSWGARIGAPTDGLRGDVGVGLLGEITRASILRVLRADIAWPDTGGRPTIILSGVSLF
;
A
#
# COMPACT_ATOMS: atom_id res chain seq x y z
N MET A 1 -9.61 -6.13 8.77
CA MET A 1 -8.77 -6.33 7.56
C MET A 1 -7.42 -5.67 7.79
N ALA A 2 -6.37 -6.44 8.02
CA ALA A 2 -5.03 -5.89 8.11
C ALA A 2 -4.69 -5.21 6.77
N PRO A 3 -3.96 -4.08 6.75
CA PRO A 3 -3.48 -3.51 5.51
C PRO A 3 -2.51 -4.50 4.87
N LYS A 4 -2.94 -5.13 3.79
CA LYS A 4 -2.04 -5.87 2.90
C LYS A 4 -0.96 -4.91 2.48
N GLY A 5 0.29 -5.31 2.61
CA GLY A 5 1.47 -4.53 2.33
C GLY A 5 1.33 -3.75 1.04
N SER A 6 1.68 -2.50 1.10
CA SER A 6 1.51 -1.49 0.06
C SER A 6 2.34 -1.79 -1.20
N GLY A 7 1.82 -2.67 -2.03
CA GLY A 7 2.03 -2.52 -3.46
C GLY A 7 0.98 -1.53 -3.92
N THR A 8 1.39 -0.35 -4.30
CA THR A 8 0.50 0.69 -4.79
C THR A 8 -0.10 0.29 -6.14
N ASN A 9 -1.05 -0.63 -6.10
CA ASN A 9 -1.98 -0.78 -7.18
C ASN A 9 -2.99 0.37 -7.01
N ARG A 10 -2.93 1.41 -7.84
CA ARG A 10 -3.86 2.54 -7.74
C ARG A 10 -5.33 2.10 -7.80
N ALA A 11 -5.63 1.01 -8.48
CA ALA A 11 -6.95 0.38 -8.46
C ALA A 11 -7.32 -0.17 -7.07
N GLY A 12 -6.36 -0.66 -6.28
CA GLY A 12 -6.58 -1.09 -4.89
C GLY A 12 -6.74 0.07 -3.90
N ALA A 13 -6.20 1.26 -4.22
CA ALA A 13 -6.32 2.44 -3.36
C ALA A 13 -7.73 3.05 -3.31
N LEU A 14 -8.59 2.73 -4.27
CA LEU A 14 -10.02 3.11 -4.24
C LEU A 14 -10.75 2.57 -3.02
N PHE A 15 -10.26 1.49 -2.43
CA PHE A 15 -10.95 0.73 -1.39
C PHE A 15 -10.30 0.83 0.00
N GLY A 16 -9.23 1.60 0.12
CA GLY A 16 -8.55 1.89 1.37
C GLY A 16 -9.22 2.99 2.20
N VAL A 17 -10.54 2.99 2.32
CA VAL A 17 -11.21 3.70 3.41
C VAL A 17 -10.97 2.85 4.65
N THR A 18 -10.01 3.24 5.48
CA THR A 18 -9.79 2.61 6.78
C THR A 18 -11.06 2.75 7.61
N GLY A 19 -11.81 1.67 7.71
CA GLY A 19 -12.87 1.55 8.69
C GLY A 19 -12.26 1.70 10.08
N ILE A 20 -12.80 2.59 10.87
CA ILE A 20 -12.43 2.78 12.26
C ILE A 20 -13.14 1.69 13.04
N ALA A 21 -12.41 0.91 13.80
CA ALA A 21 -13.00 -0.12 14.65
C ALA A 21 -12.21 -0.26 15.97
N ASN A 22 -12.66 -0.57 16.99
CA ASN A 22 -12.95 -0.43 18.41
C ASN A 22 -12.34 -1.47 19.38
N GLY A 23 -12.07 -1.15 20.63
CA GLY A 23 -11.38 -1.81 21.60
C GLY A 23 -11.60 -1.98 23.05
N SER A 24 -11.08 -2.39 24.12
CA SER A 24 -11.23 -2.26 25.57
C SER A 24 -9.93 -2.29 26.43
N PRO A 25 -9.95 -2.04 27.76
CA PRO A 25 -8.88 -1.32 28.43
C PRO A 25 -7.68 -2.19 28.84
N VAL A 26 -6.49 -1.64 28.66
CA VAL A 26 -5.23 -2.19 29.14
C VAL A 26 -4.89 -1.56 30.49
N ARG A 27 -4.55 -2.39 31.48
CA ARG A 27 -3.84 -1.94 32.69
C ARG A 27 -2.44 -1.48 32.30
N THR A 28 -2.07 -0.30 32.80
CA THR A 28 -0.78 0.36 32.67
C THR A 28 0.40 -0.59 32.86
N VAL A 29 1.30 -0.61 31.88
CA VAL A 29 2.69 -1.06 32.04
C VAL A 29 3.59 0.15 31.87
N GLU A 30 4.11 0.63 32.99
CA GLU A 30 5.26 1.55 33.00
C GLU A 30 6.49 0.79 32.50
N SER A 31 7.13 1.27 31.47
CA SER A 31 8.53 1.07 31.07
C SER A 31 8.72 1.06 29.55
N VAL A 32 8.58 2.20 28.91
CA VAL A 32 9.08 2.40 27.53
C VAL A 32 9.72 3.80 27.41
N HIS A 33 10.67 4.14 28.28
CA HIS A 33 11.36 5.43 28.20
C HIS A 33 12.83 5.37 27.75
N VAL A 34 13.33 4.26 27.23
CA VAL A 34 14.77 4.12 26.97
C VAL A 34 15.17 3.98 25.50
N LEU A 35 14.26 3.93 24.53
CA LEU A 35 14.65 3.65 23.12
C LEU A 35 14.49 4.82 22.12
N ILE A 36 14.16 6.02 22.54
CA ILE A 36 13.93 7.16 21.62
C ILE A 36 15.15 8.09 21.46
N THR A 37 16.22 7.93 22.22
CA THR A 37 17.29 8.96 22.30
C THR A 37 18.53 8.72 21.44
N LEU A 38 18.53 7.83 20.48
CA LEU A 38 19.69 7.64 19.58
C LEU A 38 19.25 7.67 18.13
N LEU A 39 19.25 8.83 17.49
CA LEU A 39 19.56 9.00 16.07
C LEU A 39 19.30 10.43 15.56
N LEU A 40 20.17 11.34 15.95
CA LEU A 40 20.32 12.62 15.25
C LEU A 40 21.78 12.75 14.80
N ALA A 41 22.07 12.33 13.57
CA ALA A 41 23.23 12.80 12.83
C ALA A 41 22.79 13.05 11.39
N ALA A 42 22.55 14.32 11.09
CA ALA A 42 22.23 14.79 9.74
C ALA A 42 23.52 14.81 8.90
N VAL A 43 23.48 14.15 7.73
CA VAL A 43 24.34 14.49 6.61
C VAL A 43 23.45 15.09 5.54
N ALA A 44 23.46 16.41 5.43
CA ALA A 44 22.92 17.12 4.29
C ALA A 44 23.86 16.88 3.09
N ALA A 45 23.55 15.89 2.25
CA ALA A 45 24.14 15.80 0.93
C ALA A 45 23.41 16.80 0.02
N ALA A 46 24.14 17.81 -0.48
CA ALA A 46 23.67 18.60 -1.62
C ALA A 46 23.33 17.61 -2.74
N GLY A 47 22.02 17.55 -3.13
CA GLY A 47 21.54 16.53 -4.01
C GLY A 47 22.15 16.60 -5.40
N PRO A 48 22.27 15.48 -6.10
CA PRO A 48 22.84 15.38 -7.47
C PRO A 48 22.05 16.15 -8.55
N HIS A 49 20.98 16.85 -8.17
CA HIS A 49 20.04 17.51 -9.07
C HIS A 49 20.51 18.86 -9.62
N LEU A 50 21.39 19.56 -8.89
CA LEU A 50 21.79 20.92 -9.30
C LEU A 50 22.89 20.93 -10.36
N GLY A 51 23.63 19.82 -10.54
CA GLY A 51 24.74 19.78 -11.48
C GLY A 51 25.76 20.92 -11.20
N ASP A 52 26.02 21.74 -12.23
CA ASP A 52 26.88 22.93 -12.18
C ASP A 52 26.08 24.25 -11.99
N ALA A 53 24.75 24.19 -11.90
CA ALA A 53 23.90 25.36 -11.71
C ALA A 53 23.75 25.71 -10.21
N ALA A 54 23.87 27.00 -9.88
CA ALA A 54 23.72 27.46 -8.50
C ALA A 54 22.24 27.51 -8.05
N PRO A 55 21.92 27.23 -6.77
CA PRO A 55 20.58 27.45 -6.25
C PRO A 55 20.12 28.90 -6.44
N GLY A 56 18.82 29.09 -6.74
CA GLY A 56 18.25 30.41 -6.97
C GLY A 56 18.46 30.97 -8.38
N THR A 57 19.27 30.32 -9.22
CA THR A 57 19.43 30.70 -10.64
C THR A 57 18.09 30.59 -11.37
N PRO A 58 17.69 31.56 -12.21
CA PRO A 58 16.45 31.47 -12.99
C PRO A 58 16.45 30.26 -13.93
N ILE A 59 15.38 29.49 -13.95
CA ILE A 59 15.17 28.41 -14.91
C ILE A 59 14.77 29.02 -16.24
N VAL A 60 15.65 28.96 -17.24
CA VAL A 60 15.40 29.54 -18.58
C VAL A 60 14.77 28.53 -19.55
N ALA A 61 14.96 27.22 -19.28
CA ALA A 61 14.36 26.16 -20.09
C ALA A 61 14.10 24.90 -19.26
N VAL A 62 12.99 24.20 -19.55
CA VAL A 62 12.71 22.88 -19.07
C VAL A 62 12.58 21.93 -20.26
N ARG A 63 13.55 21.05 -20.42
CA ARG A 63 13.59 20.07 -21.51
C ARG A 63 13.18 18.69 -21.00
N ILE A 64 12.17 18.08 -21.63
CA ILE A 64 11.71 16.73 -21.30
C ILE A 64 12.23 15.77 -22.37
N VAL A 65 12.99 14.77 -21.93
CA VAL A 65 13.49 13.66 -22.73
C VAL A 65 12.74 12.40 -22.31
N ARG A 66 12.03 11.80 -23.24
CA ARG A 66 11.19 10.63 -23.00
C ARG A 66 11.76 9.42 -23.73
N HIS A 67 11.94 8.33 -23.02
CA HIS A 67 12.37 7.06 -23.60
C HIS A 67 11.22 6.05 -23.52
N ASP A 68 11.09 5.27 -24.57
CA ASP A 68 10.13 4.18 -24.63
C ASP A 68 10.57 3.00 -23.75
N VAL A 69 9.66 2.05 -23.54
CA VAL A 69 9.89 0.80 -22.80
C VAL A 69 11.09 0.04 -23.34
N PHE A 70 11.16 -0.10 -24.66
CA PHE A 70 12.26 -0.75 -25.37
C PHE A 70 13.00 0.24 -26.27
N ASP A 71 14.31 0.20 -26.22
CA ASP A 71 15.14 0.86 -27.20
C ASP A 71 15.26 -0.08 -28.42
N ILE A 72 14.50 0.25 -29.48
CA ILE A 72 14.47 -0.59 -30.70
C ILE A 72 15.75 -0.51 -31.53
N ASP A 73 16.63 0.45 -31.23
CA ASP A 73 17.95 0.59 -31.85
C ASP A 73 19.01 -0.25 -31.10
N ASP A 74 18.75 -0.70 -29.87
CA ASP A 74 19.61 -1.65 -29.15
C ASP A 74 19.48 -3.03 -29.79
N PRO A 75 20.59 -3.67 -30.23
CA PRO A 75 20.58 -5.03 -30.79
C PRO A 75 19.86 -6.07 -29.92
N LYS A 76 19.83 -5.89 -28.61
CA LYS A 76 19.16 -6.81 -27.66
C LYS A 76 17.64 -6.73 -27.75
N THR A 77 17.09 -5.58 -28.08
CA THR A 77 15.64 -5.31 -28.11
C THR A 77 15.14 -4.89 -29.51
N SER A 78 15.93 -5.11 -30.55
CA SER A 78 15.59 -4.80 -31.95
C SER A 78 14.75 -5.87 -32.65
N SER A 79 14.54 -7.06 -32.04
CA SER A 79 13.77 -8.15 -32.65
C SER A 79 12.28 -7.83 -32.73
N TRP A 80 11.54 -8.55 -33.58
CA TRP A 80 10.14 -8.26 -33.88
C TRP A 80 9.19 -8.19 -32.65
N PRO A 81 9.33 -9.01 -31.59
CA PRO A 81 8.42 -8.91 -30.46
C PRO A 81 8.52 -7.57 -29.72
N TYR A 82 9.75 -7.06 -29.56
CA TYR A 82 9.98 -5.79 -28.87
C TYR A 82 9.53 -4.60 -29.74
N ARG A 83 9.71 -4.68 -31.06
CA ARG A 83 9.18 -3.66 -31.99
C ARG A 83 7.66 -3.62 -32.01
N ALA A 84 7.00 -4.78 -32.01
CA ALA A 84 5.55 -4.87 -31.92
C ALA A 84 5.05 -4.30 -30.58
N ALA A 85 5.72 -4.60 -29.46
CA ALA A 85 5.41 -4.03 -28.18
C ALA A 85 5.57 -2.50 -28.16
N ALA A 86 6.70 -1.97 -28.62
CA ALA A 86 6.91 -0.53 -28.72
C ALA A 86 5.87 0.16 -29.61
N ALA A 87 5.45 -0.46 -30.70
CA ALA A 87 4.41 0.08 -31.60
C ALA A 87 3.00 0.11 -30.97
N LEU A 88 2.72 -0.75 -30.00
CA LEU A 88 1.47 -0.79 -29.24
C LEU A 88 1.49 0.13 -28.02
N HIS A 89 2.68 0.53 -27.55
CA HIS A 89 2.82 1.39 -26.39
C HIS A 89 2.54 2.85 -26.72
N VAL A 90 1.78 3.53 -25.86
CA VAL A 90 1.51 4.97 -25.97
C VAL A 90 2.42 5.71 -24.98
N LEU A 91 3.47 6.33 -25.52
CA LEU A 91 4.43 7.09 -24.72
C LEU A 91 3.75 8.19 -23.89
N SER A 92 4.16 8.35 -22.63
CA SER A 92 3.67 9.40 -21.73
C SER A 92 3.77 10.78 -22.38
N ARG A 93 2.68 11.52 -22.41
CA ARG A 93 2.66 12.84 -23.05
C ARG A 93 3.49 13.85 -22.27
N GLU A 94 4.22 14.66 -22.95
CA GLU A 94 5.05 15.71 -22.34
C GLU A 94 4.23 16.61 -21.40
N ARG A 95 3.02 17.01 -21.84
CA ARG A 95 2.11 17.83 -21.02
C ARG A 95 1.74 17.15 -19.69
N TYR A 96 1.63 15.81 -19.67
CA TYR A 96 1.37 15.05 -18.45
C TYR A 96 2.57 15.09 -17.51
N ILE A 97 3.78 14.86 -18.03
CA ILE A 97 5.01 14.95 -17.25
C ILE A 97 5.18 16.37 -16.69
N ARG A 98 5.04 17.40 -17.54
CA ARG A 98 5.12 18.83 -17.12
C ARG A 98 4.12 19.16 -16.00
N SER A 99 2.93 18.61 -16.04
CA SER A 99 1.89 18.88 -15.04
C SER A 99 2.23 18.32 -13.65
N ILE A 100 3.13 17.34 -13.55
CA ILE A 100 3.59 16.77 -12.27
C ILE A 100 4.71 17.62 -11.66
N LEU A 101 5.51 18.31 -12.50
CA LEU A 101 6.63 19.12 -12.03
C LEU A 101 6.18 20.21 -11.05
N LEU A 102 7.00 20.48 -10.05
CA LEU A 102 6.79 21.52 -9.02
C LEU A 102 7.55 22.80 -9.33
N PHE A 103 8.15 22.90 -10.49
CA PHE A 103 8.89 24.04 -11.00
C PHE A 103 8.53 24.31 -12.47
N ARG A 104 8.79 25.51 -12.93
CA ARG A 104 8.58 25.94 -14.31
C ARG A 104 9.62 26.98 -14.74
N GLU A 105 9.65 27.26 -16.02
CA GLU A 105 10.47 28.33 -16.59
C GLU A 105 10.11 29.68 -15.95
N GLY A 106 11.13 30.49 -15.65
CA GLY A 106 11.01 31.77 -14.97
C GLY A 106 11.09 31.67 -13.44
N GLU A 107 10.97 30.48 -12.82
CA GLU A 107 11.13 30.30 -11.39
C GLU A 107 12.62 30.14 -10.99
N PRO A 108 12.98 30.47 -9.74
CA PRO A 108 14.31 30.19 -9.21
C PRO A 108 14.53 28.68 -9.04
N LEU A 109 15.74 28.21 -9.35
CA LEU A 109 16.16 26.82 -9.20
C LEU A 109 16.18 26.42 -7.72
N ASP A 110 15.42 25.37 -7.39
CA ASP A 110 15.25 24.82 -6.05
C ASP A 110 15.49 23.29 -6.07
N ALA A 111 16.54 22.85 -5.40
CA ALA A 111 16.91 21.43 -5.34
C ALA A 111 15.82 20.55 -4.72
N GLY A 112 15.11 21.05 -3.72
CA GLY A 112 14.01 20.33 -3.07
C GLY A 112 12.85 20.09 -4.04
N LYS A 113 12.45 21.12 -4.82
CA LYS A 113 11.43 20.99 -5.86
C LYS A 113 11.84 20.00 -6.97
N LEU A 114 13.12 19.98 -7.36
CA LEU A 114 13.64 19.01 -8.34
C LEU A 114 13.54 17.59 -7.80
N ALA A 115 14.05 17.35 -6.59
CA ALA A 115 14.03 16.04 -5.95
C ALA A 115 12.59 15.53 -5.69
N GLU A 116 11.70 16.41 -5.22
CA GLU A 116 10.31 16.06 -5.03
C GLU A 116 9.59 15.76 -6.35
N SER A 117 9.84 16.54 -7.40
CA SER A 117 9.27 16.27 -8.75
C SER A 117 9.73 14.93 -9.30
N GLU A 118 11.00 14.59 -9.13
CA GLU A 118 11.56 13.30 -9.53
C GLU A 118 10.87 12.14 -8.79
N ARG A 119 10.68 12.27 -7.47
CA ARG A 119 9.93 11.30 -6.65
C ARG A 119 8.47 11.18 -7.09
N LEU A 120 7.78 12.30 -7.35
CA LEU A 120 6.39 12.32 -7.83
C LEU A 120 6.24 11.63 -9.19
N LEU A 121 7.19 11.84 -10.10
CA LEU A 121 7.21 11.13 -11.38
C LEU A 121 7.41 9.62 -11.19
N ARG A 122 8.35 9.18 -10.36
CA ARG A 122 8.51 7.75 -10.03
C ARG A 122 7.28 7.17 -9.32
N ALA A 123 6.60 7.96 -8.49
CA ALA A 123 5.38 7.55 -7.80
C ALA A 123 4.19 7.28 -8.73
N THR A 124 4.25 7.68 -10.01
CA THR A 124 3.26 7.29 -11.02
C THR A 124 3.23 5.78 -11.27
N GLY A 125 4.34 5.09 -10.98
CA GLY A 125 4.51 3.65 -11.18
C GLY A 125 4.99 3.27 -12.58
N PHE A 126 4.63 4.03 -13.61
CA PHE A 126 5.01 3.73 -15.01
C PHE A 126 6.14 4.58 -15.57
N LEU A 127 6.69 5.52 -14.80
CA LEU A 127 7.90 6.26 -15.15
C LEU A 127 9.05 5.79 -14.24
N ASN A 128 9.97 4.98 -14.80
CA ASN A 128 11.12 4.47 -14.06
C ASN A 128 12.19 3.88 -15.00
N PRO A 129 13.46 4.33 -14.95
CA PRO A 129 13.98 5.37 -14.09
C PRO A 129 13.52 6.78 -14.47
N VAL A 130 13.61 7.69 -13.53
CA VAL A 130 13.43 9.14 -13.71
C VAL A 130 14.67 9.82 -13.18
N THR A 131 15.21 10.79 -13.92
CA THR A 131 16.26 11.68 -13.46
C THR A 131 15.94 13.12 -13.80
N ILE A 132 16.16 14.03 -12.85
CA ILE A 132 16.02 15.47 -13.07
C ILE A 132 17.36 16.13 -12.71
N ARG A 133 17.95 16.84 -13.67
CA ARG A 133 19.24 17.53 -13.49
C ARG A 133 19.19 18.93 -14.06
N ALA A 134 19.77 19.88 -13.33
CA ALA A 134 19.99 21.22 -13.83
C ALA A 134 21.42 21.34 -14.39
N ARG A 135 21.60 22.20 -15.36
CA ARG A 135 22.89 22.63 -15.88
C ARG A 135 22.92 24.15 -16.10
N ALA A 136 24.06 24.76 -15.86
CA ALA A 136 24.23 26.16 -16.14
C ALA A 136 24.24 26.41 -17.65
N VAL A 137 23.54 27.43 -18.08
CA VAL A 137 23.51 27.89 -19.46
C VAL A 137 23.56 29.42 -19.50
N GLU A 138 23.76 30.00 -20.68
CA GLU A 138 23.74 31.47 -20.83
C GLU A 138 22.35 32.01 -20.37
N GLY A 139 22.36 32.95 -19.44
CA GLY A 139 21.15 33.58 -18.90
C GLY A 139 20.45 32.84 -17.76
N GLY A 140 20.95 31.66 -17.34
CA GLY A 140 20.31 30.93 -16.21
C GLY A 140 20.63 29.44 -16.14
N ALA A 141 19.63 28.63 -15.84
CA ALA A 141 19.74 27.19 -15.77
C ALA A 141 18.75 26.50 -16.72
N GLU A 142 19.19 25.45 -17.41
CA GLU A 142 18.33 24.51 -18.10
C GLU A 142 18.10 23.30 -17.20
N VAL A 143 16.83 22.91 -17.00
CA VAL A 143 16.48 21.69 -16.28
C VAL A 143 16.10 20.61 -17.27
N VAL A 144 16.83 19.49 -17.25
CA VAL A 144 16.57 18.32 -18.08
C VAL A 144 15.84 17.28 -17.23
N VAL A 145 14.63 16.92 -17.66
CA VAL A 145 13.80 15.87 -17.08
C VAL A 145 13.85 14.67 -18.02
N GLU A 146 14.52 13.62 -17.59
CA GLU A 146 14.65 12.39 -18.37
C GLU A 146 13.79 11.31 -17.75
N THR A 147 12.91 10.70 -18.54
CA THR A 147 11.98 9.65 -18.09
C THR A 147 12.03 8.47 -19.05
N ARG A 148 11.87 7.27 -18.50
CA ARG A 148 11.63 6.06 -19.29
C ARG A 148 10.28 5.48 -18.89
N ASP A 149 9.43 5.28 -19.89
CA ASP A 149 8.15 4.60 -19.70
C ASP A 149 8.37 3.12 -19.38
N GLN A 150 7.48 2.59 -18.59
CA GLN A 150 7.32 1.17 -18.36
C GLN A 150 6.09 0.68 -19.12
N TRP A 151 6.00 -0.60 -19.39
CA TRP A 151 4.83 -1.20 -20.01
C TRP A 151 3.60 -1.04 -19.11
N THR A 152 2.56 -0.39 -19.60
CA THR A 152 1.37 0.04 -18.83
C THR A 152 0.13 -0.80 -19.09
N THR A 153 0.05 -1.39 -20.31
CA THR A 153 -1.05 -2.32 -20.64
C THR A 153 -0.73 -3.69 -20.07
N GLU A 154 -1.62 -4.20 -19.27
CA GLU A 154 -1.41 -5.48 -18.65
C GLU A 154 -2.60 -6.42 -18.88
N VAL A 155 -2.29 -7.57 -19.46
CA VAL A 155 -3.18 -8.72 -19.54
C VAL A 155 -2.58 -9.80 -18.65
N ALA A 156 -3.25 -10.17 -17.59
CA ALA A 156 -2.74 -11.16 -16.66
C ALA A 156 -3.76 -12.25 -16.35
N LEU A 157 -3.28 -13.47 -16.36
CA LEU A 157 -3.91 -14.58 -15.68
C LEU A 157 -3.33 -14.65 -14.27
N ASN A 158 -4.17 -14.45 -13.28
CA ASN A 158 -3.78 -14.48 -11.89
C ASN A 158 -4.10 -15.85 -11.31
N PHE A 159 -3.07 -16.55 -10.87
CA PHE A 159 -3.20 -17.79 -10.13
C PHE A 159 -2.65 -17.57 -8.74
N GLY A 160 -3.39 -17.95 -7.73
CA GLY A 160 -2.92 -18.03 -6.36
C GLY A 160 -3.26 -19.40 -5.83
N VAL A 161 -2.29 -20.04 -5.22
CA VAL A 161 -2.49 -21.27 -4.47
C VAL A 161 -1.85 -21.05 -3.10
N ALA A 162 -2.57 -21.40 -2.06
CA ALA A 162 -2.05 -21.43 -0.71
C ALA A 162 -2.69 -22.64 -0.03
N GLY A 163 -1.92 -23.72 0.09
CA GLY A 163 -2.44 -24.99 0.57
C GLY A 163 -3.57 -25.55 -0.28
N SER A 164 -4.72 -25.77 0.33
CA SER A 164 -5.93 -26.31 -0.35
C SER A 164 -6.73 -25.25 -1.10
N ARG A 165 -6.47 -23.96 -0.85
CA ARG A 165 -7.21 -22.87 -1.48
C ARG A 165 -6.59 -22.42 -2.79
N SER A 166 -7.42 -22.20 -3.76
CA SER A 166 -7.00 -21.69 -5.07
C SER A 166 -7.76 -20.42 -5.43
N ARG A 167 -7.09 -19.54 -6.14
CA ARG A 167 -7.66 -18.33 -6.74
C ARG A 167 -7.27 -18.30 -8.19
N VAL A 168 -8.26 -18.07 -9.02
CA VAL A 168 -8.04 -17.87 -10.46
C VAL A 168 -8.64 -16.52 -10.83
N GLY A 169 -7.96 -15.75 -11.66
CA GLY A 169 -8.45 -14.47 -12.13
C GLY A 169 -7.86 -14.09 -13.47
N PHE A 170 -8.56 -13.20 -14.12
CA PHE A 170 -8.12 -12.50 -15.31
C PHE A 170 -8.14 -11.01 -15.02
N SER A 171 -7.06 -10.31 -15.32
CA SER A 171 -6.98 -8.86 -15.22
C SER A 171 -6.57 -8.27 -16.57
N LEU A 172 -7.29 -7.23 -16.96
CA LEU A 172 -6.91 -6.33 -18.03
C LEU A 172 -6.79 -4.93 -17.45
N SER A 173 -5.64 -4.32 -17.53
CA SER A 173 -5.46 -2.95 -17.03
C SER A 173 -4.57 -2.13 -17.95
N GLU A 174 -4.87 -0.83 -18.04
CA GLU A 174 -4.03 0.18 -18.67
C GLU A 174 -3.81 1.30 -17.64
N GLN A 175 -2.55 1.61 -17.33
CA GLN A 175 -2.21 2.59 -16.28
C GLN A 175 -1.84 3.96 -16.80
N ASN A 176 -1.64 4.08 -18.11
CA ASN A 176 -1.28 5.33 -18.75
C ASN A 176 -2.14 5.59 -19.99
N PHE A 177 -3.44 5.40 -19.86
CA PHE A 177 -4.39 5.50 -20.97
C PHE A 177 -4.19 6.77 -21.78
N LEU A 178 -3.91 6.60 -23.06
CA LEU A 178 -3.57 7.66 -24.02
C LEU A 178 -2.36 8.52 -23.60
N GLY A 179 -1.43 8.02 -22.78
CA GLY A 179 -0.27 8.76 -22.31
C GLY A 179 -0.60 9.86 -21.29
N LEU A 180 -1.73 9.78 -20.62
CA LEU A 180 -2.26 10.81 -19.72
C LEU A 180 -2.22 10.41 -18.23
N GLY A 181 -1.62 9.28 -17.91
CA GLY A 181 -1.53 8.78 -16.54
C GLY A 181 -2.87 8.34 -15.93
N LYS A 182 -3.89 8.18 -16.76
CA LYS A 182 -5.20 7.64 -16.34
C LYS A 182 -5.14 6.13 -16.31
N SER A 183 -5.79 5.52 -15.32
CA SER A 183 -5.85 4.08 -15.18
C SER A 183 -7.26 3.57 -15.40
N LEU A 184 -7.36 2.47 -16.15
CA LEU A 184 -8.60 1.71 -16.33
C LEU A 184 -8.29 0.24 -16.08
N SER A 185 -9.07 -0.44 -15.26
CA SER A 185 -8.91 -1.89 -15.05
C SER A 185 -10.22 -2.64 -15.09
N LEU A 186 -10.13 -3.89 -15.53
CA LEU A 186 -11.16 -4.91 -15.50
C LEU A 186 -10.54 -6.15 -14.85
N ASP A 187 -11.08 -6.57 -13.72
CA ASP A 187 -10.61 -7.72 -12.97
C ASP A 187 -11.74 -8.72 -12.76
N ALA A 188 -11.63 -9.89 -13.38
CA ALA A 188 -12.49 -11.04 -13.13
C ALA A 188 -11.76 -11.99 -12.18
N ARG A 189 -12.41 -12.44 -11.12
CA ARG A 189 -11.80 -13.27 -10.09
C ARG A 189 -12.77 -14.32 -9.60
N ARG A 190 -12.25 -15.53 -9.42
CA ARG A 190 -12.91 -16.63 -8.72
C ARG A 190 -12.01 -17.10 -7.59
N ASP A 191 -12.51 -17.16 -6.39
CA ASP A 191 -11.84 -17.75 -5.23
C ASP A 191 -12.87 -18.46 -4.34
N ASP A 192 -12.40 -18.97 -3.20
CA ASP A 192 -13.25 -19.71 -2.28
C ASP A 192 -14.39 -18.88 -1.68
N GLU A 193 -14.24 -17.54 -1.62
CA GLU A 193 -15.26 -16.66 -1.08
C GLU A 193 -16.31 -16.31 -2.12
N ARG A 194 -15.87 -15.91 -3.32
CA ARG A 194 -16.77 -15.36 -4.35
C ARG A 194 -16.21 -15.36 -5.76
N ASP A 195 -17.12 -15.37 -6.71
CA ASP A 195 -16.85 -14.95 -8.08
C ASP A 195 -17.12 -13.45 -8.19
N SER A 196 -16.26 -12.68 -8.82
CA SER A 196 -16.46 -11.24 -8.94
C SER A 196 -15.88 -10.66 -10.23
N LEU A 197 -16.54 -9.60 -10.73
CA LEU A 197 -16.06 -8.74 -11.80
C LEU A 197 -15.94 -7.32 -11.26
N THR A 198 -14.76 -6.75 -11.34
CA THR A 198 -14.49 -5.37 -10.87
C THR A 198 -14.05 -4.51 -12.04
N VAL A 199 -14.65 -3.33 -12.18
CA VAL A 199 -14.21 -2.28 -13.08
C VAL A 199 -13.76 -1.09 -12.24
N SER A 200 -12.58 -0.52 -12.54
CA SER A 200 -12.12 0.68 -11.87
C SER A 200 -11.48 1.68 -12.82
N TYR A 201 -11.66 2.95 -12.50
CA TYR A 201 -11.10 4.10 -13.20
C TYR A 201 -10.42 5.03 -12.21
N ASP A 202 -9.22 5.49 -12.53
CA ASP A 202 -8.48 6.49 -11.74
C ASP A 202 -7.90 7.56 -12.68
N ASP A 203 -8.19 8.82 -12.39
CA ASP A 203 -7.68 9.98 -13.10
C ASP A 203 -7.00 10.91 -12.10
N PRO A 204 -5.66 10.87 -11.98
CA PRO A 204 -4.92 11.71 -11.03
C PRO A 204 -4.86 13.17 -11.43
N GLN A 205 -5.37 13.53 -12.63
CA GLN A 205 -5.37 14.88 -13.18
C GLN A 205 -6.67 15.16 -13.92
N PHE A 206 -7.78 15.02 -13.20
CA PHE A 206 -9.12 15.19 -13.77
C PHE A 206 -9.26 16.55 -14.48
N LEU A 207 -9.66 16.49 -15.75
CA LEU A 207 -9.74 17.64 -16.65
C LEU A 207 -8.43 18.43 -16.76
N GLY A 208 -7.26 17.79 -16.61
CA GLY A 208 -5.95 18.43 -16.69
C GLY A 208 -5.60 19.31 -15.47
N SER A 209 -6.34 19.17 -14.38
CA SER A 209 -6.11 19.87 -13.11
C SER A 209 -5.37 18.98 -12.10
N ARG A 210 -5.20 19.45 -10.86
CA ARG A 210 -4.70 18.65 -9.74
C ARG A 210 -5.82 17.93 -8.97
N TRP A 211 -7.07 18.06 -9.41
CA TRP A 211 -8.15 17.24 -8.90
C TRP A 211 -7.98 15.80 -9.35
N GLN A 212 -8.28 14.89 -8.48
CA GLN A 212 -8.27 13.45 -8.73
C GLN A 212 -9.69 12.91 -8.70
N LEU A 213 -10.00 12.03 -9.64
CA LEU A 213 -11.25 11.29 -9.69
C LEU A 213 -10.93 9.80 -9.71
N ALA A 214 -11.54 9.04 -8.81
CA ALA A 214 -11.48 7.61 -8.86
C ALA A 214 -12.88 7.01 -8.68
N ALA A 215 -13.22 6.02 -9.48
CA ALA A 215 -14.50 5.33 -9.44
C ALA A 215 -14.30 3.82 -9.58
N GLY A 216 -15.12 3.02 -8.90
CA GLY A 216 -15.07 1.56 -8.96
C GLY A 216 -16.45 0.95 -8.80
N TYR A 217 -16.66 -0.14 -9.52
CA TYR A 217 -17.83 -1.00 -9.42
C TYR A 217 -17.38 -2.45 -9.35
N ARG A 218 -17.96 -3.22 -8.45
CA ARG A 218 -17.79 -4.66 -8.37
C ARG A 218 -19.16 -5.33 -8.35
N ASP A 219 -19.32 -6.30 -9.23
CA ASP A 219 -20.40 -7.27 -9.18
C ASP A 219 -19.82 -8.61 -8.70
N ALA A 220 -20.44 -9.21 -7.71
CA ALA A 220 -19.98 -10.45 -7.11
C ALA A 220 -21.14 -11.41 -6.88
N SER A 221 -20.83 -12.72 -6.79
CA SER A 221 -21.83 -13.78 -6.56
C SER A 221 -22.63 -13.61 -5.26
N ASP A 222 -22.13 -12.79 -4.34
CA ASP A 222 -22.67 -12.55 -3.01
C ASP A 222 -22.95 -11.08 -2.69
N GLY A 223 -22.88 -10.20 -3.70
CA GLY A 223 -23.22 -8.79 -3.53
C GLY A 223 -22.52 -7.85 -4.49
N THR A 224 -22.60 -6.57 -4.20
CA THR A 224 -22.09 -5.51 -5.07
C THR A 224 -21.28 -4.49 -4.30
N MET A 225 -20.45 -3.72 -4.99
CA MET A 225 -19.77 -2.58 -4.41
C MET A 225 -19.68 -1.43 -5.40
N ASN A 226 -19.95 -0.23 -4.89
CA ASN A 226 -19.78 1.02 -5.59
C ASN A 226 -18.84 1.92 -4.79
N ALA A 227 -17.92 2.61 -5.46
CA ALA A 227 -17.02 3.55 -4.81
C ALA A 227 -16.75 4.76 -5.71
N LEU A 228 -16.68 5.93 -5.10
CA LEU A 228 -16.35 7.19 -5.76
C LEU A 228 -15.44 8.01 -4.84
N ARG A 229 -14.37 8.58 -5.39
CA ARG A 229 -13.52 9.54 -4.71
C ARG A 229 -13.24 10.70 -5.64
N PHE A 230 -13.44 11.92 -5.14
CA PHE A 230 -13.13 13.15 -5.84
C PHE A 230 -12.45 14.10 -4.88
N GLU A 231 -11.19 14.43 -5.14
CA GLU A 231 -10.39 15.22 -4.21
C GLU A 231 -9.31 16.06 -4.90
N TYR A 232 -8.97 17.17 -4.26
CA TYR A 232 -7.75 17.93 -4.49
C TYR A 232 -6.79 17.60 -3.34
N PRO A 233 -5.85 16.66 -3.53
CA PRO A 233 -5.03 16.17 -2.42
C PRO A 233 -3.90 17.13 -2.06
N PHE A 234 -3.23 16.86 -0.96
CA PHE A 234 -1.89 17.41 -0.69
C PHE A 234 -0.87 16.75 -1.64
N TYR A 235 -0.88 17.11 -2.93
CA TYR A 235 -0.07 16.50 -3.98
C TYR A 235 1.44 16.76 -3.86
N SER A 236 1.83 17.75 -3.08
CA SER A 236 3.22 18.06 -2.74
C SER A 236 3.35 18.52 -1.29
N LEU A 237 4.58 18.52 -0.77
CA LEU A 237 4.88 19.02 0.58
C LEU A 237 4.52 20.51 0.71
N ALA A 238 4.63 21.26 -0.39
CA ALA A 238 4.32 22.69 -0.44
C ALA A 238 2.83 23.01 -0.60
N THR A 239 1.97 22.03 -0.84
CA THR A 239 0.53 22.24 -1.06
C THR A 239 -0.11 22.85 0.19
N ARG A 240 -0.70 24.06 0.03
CA ARG A 240 -1.23 24.81 1.16
C ARG A 240 -2.62 24.36 1.61
N ARG A 241 -3.46 23.95 0.67
CA ARG A 241 -4.86 23.54 0.92
C ARG A 241 -5.17 22.28 0.13
N ALA A 242 -5.99 21.44 0.72
CA ALA A 242 -6.49 20.21 0.12
C ALA A 242 -7.93 19.98 0.57
N GLY A 243 -8.65 19.09 -0.10
CA GLY A 243 -10.00 18.72 0.30
C GLY A 243 -10.66 17.85 -0.74
N GLY A 244 -11.76 17.24 -0.35
CA GLY A 244 -12.50 16.36 -1.25
C GLY A 244 -13.50 15.50 -0.52
N GLY A 245 -13.97 14.48 -1.22
CA GLY A 245 -14.89 13.51 -0.68
C GLY A 245 -14.69 12.11 -1.24
N ALA A 246 -15.12 11.14 -0.45
CA ALA A 246 -15.15 9.74 -0.83
C ALA A 246 -16.48 9.13 -0.35
N TRP A 247 -17.00 8.26 -1.17
CA TRP A 247 -18.18 7.44 -0.86
C TRP A 247 -17.94 6.00 -1.31
N ARG A 248 -18.37 5.05 -0.48
CA ARG A 248 -18.38 3.62 -0.78
C ARG A 248 -19.64 3.01 -0.20
N HIS A 249 -20.28 2.18 -1.00
CA HIS A 249 -21.35 1.30 -0.55
C HIS A 249 -21.08 -0.10 -1.05
N GLU A 250 -21.20 -1.09 -0.16
CA GLU A 250 -21.03 -2.50 -0.54
C GLU A 250 -21.99 -3.40 0.24
N THR A 251 -22.43 -4.43 -0.44
CA THR A 251 -23.09 -5.59 0.12
C THR A 251 -22.24 -6.82 -0.18
N LEU A 252 -22.07 -7.70 0.78
CA LEU A 252 -21.28 -8.94 0.62
C LEU A 252 -21.63 -9.94 1.70
N ARG A 253 -21.31 -11.21 1.46
CA ARG A 253 -21.28 -12.22 2.50
C ARG A 253 -19.91 -12.21 3.20
N GLU A 254 -19.92 -12.14 4.50
CA GLU A 254 -18.72 -12.21 5.34
C GLU A 254 -18.56 -13.59 5.94
N TYR A 255 -17.30 -13.93 6.28
CA TYR A 255 -16.94 -15.23 6.81
C TYR A 255 -16.03 -15.09 8.01
N LEU A 256 -16.28 -15.90 9.04
CA LEU A 256 -15.32 -16.19 10.10
C LEU A 256 -14.72 -17.58 9.86
N TRP A 257 -13.42 -17.70 10.10
CA TRP A 257 -12.63 -18.84 9.68
C TRP A 257 -12.06 -19.60 10.88
N SER A 258 -11.96 -20.91 10.79
CA SER A 258 -11.26 -21.76 11.73
C SER A 258 -10.74 -23.01 11.04
N GLY A 259 -9.48 -23.41 11.31
CA GLY A 259 -8.86 -24.57 10.66
C GLY A 259 -8.76 -24.46 9.14
N GLY A 260 -8.72 -23.25 8.59
CA GLY A 260 -8.75 -23.02 7.17
C GLY A 260 -10.15 -23.10 6.51
N GLU A 261 -11.21 -23.36 7.26
CA GLU A 261 -12.58 -23.55 6.78
C GLU A 261 -13.49 -22.38 7.15
N LYS A 262 -14.47 -22.08 6.30
CA LYS A 262 -15.54 -21.12 6.58
C LYS A 262 -16.47 -21.69 7.66
N THR A 263 -16.35 -21.20 8.87
CA THR A 263 -17.08 -21.76 10.01
C THR A 263 -18.36 -21.02 10.31
N VAL A 264 -18.37 -19.70 10.13
CA VAL A 264 -19.55 -18.84 10.27
C VAL A 264 -19.63 -17.94 9.06
N SER A 265 -20.83 -17.62 8.61
CA SER A 265 -21.05 -16.64 7.54
C SER A 265 -22.35 -15.87 7.75
N GLY A 266 -22.41 -14.65 7.26
CA GLY A 266 -23.58 -13.80 7.28
C GLY A 266 -23.51 -12.69 6.26
N ASP A 267 -24.64 -12.06 6.00
CA ASP A 267 -24.74 -10.96 5.06
C ASP A 267 -24.37 -9.65 5.77
N ALA A 268 -23.62 -8.79 5.07
CA ALA A 268 -23.22 -7.48 5.56
C ALA A 268 -23.47 -6.41 4.50
N SER A 269 -23.97 -5.27 4.93
CA SER A 269 -24.08 -4.06 4.13
C SER A 269 -23.33 -2.93 4.81
N ARG A 270 -22.44 -2.27 4.06
CA ARG A 270 -21.62 -1.17 4.58
C ARG A 270 -21.69 0.04 3.68
N SER A 271 -21.89 1.21 4.27
CA SER A 271 -21.88 2.49 3.58
C SER A 271 -20.98 3.46 4.31
N VAL A 272 -20.00 4.01 3.61
CA VAL A 272 -19.05 4.99 4.17
C VAL A 272 -19.02 6.22 3.29
N MET A 273 -19.20 7.39 3.89
CA MET A 273 -19.05 8.69 3.24
C MET A 273 -18.14 9.58 4.08
N ARG A 274 -17.24 10.30 3.43
CA ARG A 274 -16.38 11.30 4.05
C ARG A 274 -16.27 12.51 3.15
N LEU A 275 -16.41 13.70 3.74
CA LEU A 275 -16.07 14.98 3.13
C LEU A 275 -15.07 15.69 4.03
N TRP A 276 -14.00 16.21 3.46
CA TRP A 276 -12.93 16.81 4.26
C TRP A 276 -12.28 18.00 3.57
N GLY A 277 -11.72 18.89 4.37
CA GLY A 277 -10.84 19.95 3.94
C GLY A 277 -9.63 20.04 4.85
N GLY A 278 -8.52 20.55 4.34
CA GLY A 278 -7.30 20.63 5.13
C GLY A 278 -6.37 21.74 4.68
N MET A 279 -5.46 22.11 5.58
CA MET A 279 -4.45 23.11 5.33
C MET A 279 -3.08 22.70 5.87
N ARG A 280 -2.03 23.14 5.16
CA ARG A 280 -0.66 23.05 5.66
C ARG A 280 -0.43 24.15 6.69
N MET A 281 0.19 23.78 7.81
CA MET A 281 0.56 24.69 8.88
C MET A 281 1.91 25.36 8.59
N PRO A 282 2.09 26.66 8.91
CA PRO A 282 3.22 27.45 8.43
C PRO A 282 4.49 27.42 9.31
N TRP A 283 4.57 26.56 10.31
CA TRP A 283 5.50 26.76 11.41
C TRP A 283 6.87 26.07 11.37
N ASN A 284 7.25 25.35 10.32
CA ASN A 284 8.60 24.77 10.31
C ASN A 284 9.21 24.62 8.92
N ASP A 285 10.52 24.86 8.79
CA ASP A 285 11.30 24.53 7.61
C ASP A 285 11.71 23.05 7.63
N GLY A 286 11.57 22.37 6.50
CA GLY A 286 11.92 20.97 6.33
C GLY A 286 10.96 19.94 6.90
N ILE A 287 9.84 20.39 7.50
CA ILE A 287 8.76 19.57 8.06
C ILE A 287 7.43 20.08 7.51
N THR A 288 6.57 19.14 7.13
CA THR A 288 5.22 19.49 6.67
C THR A 288 4.18 18.95 7.62
N ASP A 289 3.57 19.86 8.37
CA ASP A 289 2.41 19.60 9.21
C ASP A 289 1.13 20.03 8.50
N ARG A 290 0.10 19.21 8.55
CA ARG A 290 -1.20 19.44 7.93
C ARG A 290 -2.30 19.17 8.92
N LEU A 291 -3.28 20.05 8.96
CA LEU A 291 -4.49 19.88 9.76
C LEU A 291 -5.67 19.65 8.81
N THR A 292 -6.53 18.71 9.15
CA THR A 292 -7.74 18.38 8.39
C THR A 292 -8.96 18.45 9.29
N LEU A 293 -10.09 18.84 8.72
CA LEU A 293 -11.41 18.79 9.32
C LEU A 293 -12.34 18.11 8.34
N GLY A 294 -13.14 17.18 8.81
CA GLY A 294 -14.08 16.43 7.96
C GLY A 294 -15.39 16.13 8.66
N ILE A 295 -16.34 15.73 7.85
CA ILE A 295 -17.58 15.08 8.28
C ILE A 295 -17.56 13.65 7.74
N PHE A 296 -18.09 12.73 8.51
CA PHE A 296 -18.16 11.33 8.12
C PHE A 296 -19.52 10.72 8.47
N HIS A 297 -19.86 9.70 7.68
CA HIS A 297 -20.98 8.81 7.93
C HIS A 297 -20.48 7.39 7.61
N ASP A 298 -20.61 6.47 8.56
CA ASP A 298 -20.19 5.06 8.45
C ASP A 298 -21.30 4.21 9.06
N ARG A 299 -21.95 3.42 8.20
CA ARG A 299 -23.03 2.52 8.59
C ARG A 299 -22.68 1.11 8.22
N ALA A 300 -22.84 0.19 9.14
CA ALA A 300 -22.76 -1.25 8.93
C ALA A 300 -24.03 -1.91 9.46
N SER A 301 -24.60 -2.81 8.68
CA SER A 301 -25.75 -3.64 9.07
C SER A 301 -25.50 -5.09 8.68
N TYR A 302 -26.01 -6.00 9.48
CA TYR A 302 -25.74 -7.43 9.39
C TYR A 302 -27.03 -8.21 9.47
N ASP A 303 -27.06 -9.37 8.78
CA ASP A 303 -28.22 -10.23 8.76
C ASP A 303 -27.83 -11.69 8.48
N ASP A 304 -28.67 -12.62 8.92
CA ASP A 304 -28.59 -14.06 8.63
C ASP A 304 -27.23 -14.72 8.93
N TRP A 305 -26.64 -14.40 10.07
CA TRP A 305 -25.38 -15.02 10.50
C TRP A 305 -25.62 -16.44 11.01
N ARG A 306 -24.89 -17.40 10.43
CA ARG A 306 -25.08 -18.84 10.69
C ARG A 306 -23.76 -19.56 10.76
N TRP A 307 -23.74 -20.59 11.59
CA TRP A 307 -22.72 -21.63 11.52
C TRP A 307 -22.84 -22.41 10.20
N GLN A 308 -21.73 -23.04 9.77
CA GLN A 308 -21.68 -23.86 8.56
C GLN A 308 -22.73 -25.01 8.56
N ASN A 309 -23.14 -25.50 9.72
CA ASN A 309 -24.20 -26.51 9.88
C ASN A 309 -25.63 -25.93 9.79
N GLY A 310 -25.77 -24.64 9.51
CA GLY A 310 -27.05 -23.94 9.38
C GLY A 310 -27.65 -23.44 10.70
N ALA A 311 -27.04 -23.74 11.85
CA ALA A 311 -27.51 -23.22 13.13
C ALA A 311 -27.32 -21.70 13.21
N PRO A 312 -28.23 -20.96 13.86
CA PRO A 312 -28.08 -19.51 14.03
C PRO A 312 -26.78 -19.17 14.79
N TYR A 313 -26.11 -18.15 14.32
CA TYR A 313 -25.03 -17.46 15.05
C TYR A 313 -25.56 -16.09 15.50
N THR A 314 -24.94 -15.47 16.47
CA THR A 314 -25.31 -14.12 16.89
C THR A 314 -24.92 -13.13 15.79
N ASP A 315 -25.89 -12.39 15.25
CA ASP A 315 -25.61 -11.31 14.31
C ASP A 315 -24.71 -10.25 14.98
N PRO A 316 -23.70 -9.74 14.30
CA PRO A 316 -23.00 -8.55 14.76
C PRO A 316 -23.96 -7.37 14.92
N GLU A 317 -23.65 -6.47 15.84
CA GLU A 317 -24.47 -5.30 16.09
C GLU A 317 -24.43 -4.33 14.89
N ASP A 318 -25.60 -3.88 14.46
CA ASP A 318 -25.73 -2.79 13.49
C ASP A 318 -25.14 -1.50 14.08
N ARG A 319 -24.41 -0.75 13.28
CA ARG A 319 -23.72 0.46 13.74
C ARG A 319 -23.91 1.61 12.76
N GLU A 320 -24.18 2.78 13.29
CA GLU A 320 -24.24 4.01 12.52
C GLU A 320 -23.44 5.12 13.21
N LEU A 321 -22.28 5.44 12.66
CA LEU A 321 -21.41 6.50 13.13
C LEU A 321 -21.53 7.69 12.17
N SER A 322 -22.00 8.82 12.67
CA SER A 322 -22.07 10.08 11.91
C SER A 322 -21.52 11.21 12.74
N GLY A 323 -20.67 12.03 12.16
CA GLY A 323 -20.04 13.06 12.96
C GLY A 323 -18.99 13.91 12.26
N ILE A 324 -18.18 14.53 13.07
CA ILE A 324 -17.05 15.36 12.67
C ILE A 324 -15.73 14.70 13.06
N GLU A 325 -14.69 14.90 12.25
CA GLU A 325 -13.34 14.35 12.48
C GLU A 325 -12.30 15.45 12.30
N VAL A 326 -11.33 15.53 13.21
CA VAL A 326 -10.12 16.34 13.08
C VAL A 326 -8.95 15.40 12.85
N GLY A 327 -8.10 15.73 11.87
CA GLY A 327 -6.89 14.97 11.58
C GLY A 327 -5.66 15.87 11.58
N TRP A 328 -4.53 15.30 11.99
CA TRP A 328 -3.22 15.91 11.91
C TRP A 328 -2.24 14.94 11.23
N GLU A 329 -1.51 15.43 10.22
CA GLU A 329 -0.48 14.71 9.50
C GLU A 329 0.85 15.45 9.61
N HIS A 330 1.89 14.72 9.95
CA HIS A 330 3.27 15.17 9.99
C HIS A 330 4.09 14.38 8.97
N GLN A 331 4.76 15.09 8.08
CA GLN A 331 5.59 14.48 7.05
C GLN A 331 6.98 15.10 7.03
N ALA A 332 8.00 14.29 7.31
CA ALA A 332 9.39 14.67 7.12
C ALA A 332 9.76 14.57 5.63
N ASP A 333 10.39 15.62 5.08
CA ASP A 333 10.92 15.59 3.71
C ASP A 333 12.30 14.89 3.67
N ARG A 334 12.30 13.60 4.01
CA ARG A 334 13.53 12.79 4.06
C ARG A 334 13.30 11.46 3.39
N TRP A 335 13.99 11.26 2.27
CA TRP A 335 13.85 10.08 1.42
C TRP A 335 15.21 9.56 0.99
N ALA A 336 15.28 8.28 0.69
CA ALA A 336 16.41 7.67 -0.01
C ALA A 336 15.90 6.86 -1.20
N VAL A 337 16.68 6.84 -2.26
CA VAL A 337 16.46 5.95 -3.41
C VAL A 337 17.28 4.69 -3.17
N VAL A 338 16.64 3.53 -3.20
CA VAL A 338 17.29 2.23 -3.03
C VAL A 338 16.94 1.32 -4.21
N GLN A 339 17.72 0.26 -4.40
CA GLN A 339 17.41 -0.87 -5.28
C GLN A 339 17.61 -2.17 -4.51
N GLY A 340 16.79 -3.19 -4.81
CA GLY A 340 16.90 -4.46 -4.13
C GLY A 340 16.29 -4.46 -2.72
N PHE A 341 15.35 -3.59 -2.43
CA PHE A 341 14.54 -3.64 -1.22
C PHE A 341 13.33 -4.56 -1.43
N ARG A 342 12.30 -4.15 -2.16
CA ARG A 342 11.16 -5.01 -2.51
C ARG A 342 11.44 -5.78 -3.79
N VAL A 343 12.00 -5.11 -4.76
CA VAL A 343 12.36 -5.59 -6.10
C VAL A 343 13.84 -5.34 -6.37
N TRP A 344 14.43 -6.05 -7.35
CA TRP A 344 15.89 -5.95 -7.58
C TRP A 344 16.29 -4.84 -8.54
N VAL A 345 15.49 -4.58 -9.56
CA VAL A 345 15.93 -3.76 -10.71
C VAL A 345 15.43 -2.33 -10.63
N ARG A 346 14.21 -2.11 -10.13
CA ARG A 346 13.62 -0.78 -10.08
C ARG A 346 14.17 0.06 -8.94
N GLN A 347 14.20 1.37 -9.17
CA GLN A 347 14.43 2.36 -8.10
C GLN A 347 13.18 2.47 -7.22
N GLU A 348 13.41 2.48 -5.92
CA GLU A 348 12.38 2.60 -4.89
C GLU A 348 12.69 3.78 -3.98
N ASP A 349 11.73 4.68 -3.82
CA ASP A 349 11.82 5.75 -2.83
C ASP A 349 11.36 5.22 -1.48
N VAL A 350 12.26 5.25 -0.49
CA VAL A 350 11.98 4.83 0.87
C VAL A 350 12.02 6.03 1.83
N PRO A 351 11.02 6.18 2.71
CA PRO A 351 11.00 7.28 3.66
C PRO A 351 12.08 7.11 4.73
N LEU A 352 12.72 8.21 5.10
CA LEU A 352 13.67 8.29 6.20
C LEU A 352 13.10 9.22 7.27
N GLY A 353 13.13 8.79 8.53
CA GLY A 353 12.60 9.56 9.64
C GLY A 353 11.10 9.28 9.90
N PRO A 354 10.54 9.87 10.95
CA PRO A 354 9.14 9.65 11.31
C PRO A 354 8.20 10.43 10.41
N ASN A 355 7.18 9.74 9.92
CA ASN A 355 5.98 10.34 9.38
C ASN A 355 4.81 9.81 10.18
N TRP A 356 3.89 10.64 10.60
CA TRP A 356 2.77 10.20 11.38
C TRP A 356 1.49 10.94 11.00
N ARG A 357 0.38 10.30 11.27
CA ARG A 357 -0.95 10.87 11.17
C ARG A 357 -1.79 10.41 12.36
N ALA A 358 -2.69 11.29 12.81
CA ALA A 358 -3.66 10.99 13.84
C ALA A 358 -5.00 11.62 13.46
N SER A 359 -6.09 10.96 13.80
CA SER A 359 -7.44 11.52 13.71
C SER A 359 -8.26 11.15 14.93
N LEU A 360 -9.16 12.05 15.29
CA LEU A 360 -10.14 11.89 16.34
C LEU A 360 -11.48 12.43 15.85
N GLY A 361 -12.51 11.61 15.96
CA GLY A 361 -13.87 11.95 15.59
C GLY A 361 -14.80 12.00 16.80
N VAL A 362 -15.93 12.64 16.59
CA VAL A 362 -17.09 12.58 17.48
C VAL A 362 -18.30 12.19 16.64
N SER A 363 -18.86 11.02 16.92
CA SER A 363 -20.14 10.57 16.40
C SER A 363 -21.20 10.75 17.49
N ALA A 364 -22.38 11.24 17.13
CA ALA A 364 -23.47 11.40 18.09
C ALA A 364 -24.83 11.42 17.38
N PRO A 365 -25.95 11.19 18.11
CA PRO A 365 -27.30 11.32 17.56
C PRO A 365 -27.60 12.67 16.92
N LEU A 366 -26.97 13.74 17.42
CA LEU A 366 -27.06 15.09 16.83
C LEU A 366 -26.61 15.13 15.35
N PHE A 367 -25.69 14.25 14.96
CA PHE A 367 -25.16 14.14 13.60
C PHE A 367 -25.78 12.98 12.80
N GLY A 368 -26.74 12.26 13.38
CA GLY A 368 -27.35 11.06 12.78
C GLY A 368 -26.66 9.74 13.15
N GLY A 369 -25.78 9.72 14.14
CA GLY A 369 -25.25 8.49 14.70
C GLY A 369 -26.24 7.79 15.62
N ASP A 370 -26.10 6.46 15.79
CA ASP A 370 -26.96 5.67 16.65
C ASP A 370 -26.72 5.96 18.15
N GLN A 371 -25.47 6.23 18.52
CA GLN A 371 -25.06 6.62 19.89
C GLN A 371 -23.79 7.48 19.88
N THR A 372 -23.40 7.97 21.06
CA THR A 372 -22.17 8.79 21.18
C THR A 372 -20.94 7.87 21.22
N ARG A 373 -20.07 8.04 20.23
CA ARG A 373 -18.79 7.36 20.11
C ARG A 373 -17.68 8.32 19.69
N LEU A 374 -16.47 8.06 20.14
CA LEU A 374 -15.28 8.81 19.77
C LEU A 374 -14.34 7.92 18.94
N PRO A 375 -14.55 7.83 17.62
CA PRO A 375 -13.62 7.10 16.76
C PRO A 375 -12.25 7.77 16.72
N PHE A 376 -11.20 6.96 16.77
CA PHE A 376 -9.82 7.42 16.67
C PHE A 376 -8.98 6.52 15.75
N ALA A 377 -8.00 7.13 15.09
CA ALA A 377 -6.97 6.41 14.36
C ALA A 377 -5.63 7.13 14.45
N GLY A 378 -4.55 6.38 14.44
CA GLY A 378 -3.21 6.93 14.40
C GLY A 378 -2.25 5.99 13.68
N SER A 379 -1.23 6.54 13.03
CA SER A 379 -0.16 5.75 12.47
C SER A 379 1.16 6.50 12.47
N VAL A 380 2.25 5.75 12.66
CA VAL A 380 3.64 6.23 12.55
C VAL A 380 4.37 5.31 11.60
N THR A 381 5.08 5.89 10.65
CA THR A 381 6.03 5.20 9.78
C THR A 381 7.39 5.83 9.95
N ALA A 382 8.39 5.05 10.25
CA ALA A 382 9.77 5.50 10.37
C ALA A 382 10.70 4.59 9.57
N GLY A 383 11.73 5.18 8.96
CA GLY A 383 12.75 4.45 8.22
C GLY A 383 14.14 4.99 8.48
N THR A 384 15.13 4.14 8.31
CA THR A 384 16.55 4.52 8.36
C THR A 384 17.35 3.68 7.38
N LEU A 385 18.33 4.32 6.73
CA LEU A 385 19.28 3.67 5.82
C LEU A 385 20.68 3.80 6.37
N ARG A 386 21.35 2.67 6.62
CA ARG A 386 22.76 2.62 7.09
C ARG A 386 23.56 1.70 6.17
N GLY A 387 24.39 2.28 5.32
CA GLY A 387 25.07 1.54 4.25
C GLY A 387 24.05 0.86 3.35
N ALA A 388 24.11 -0.45 3.22
CA ALA A 388 23.17 -1.24 2.43
C ALA A 388 21.95 -1.76 3.23
N TRP A 389 21.78 -1.36 4.49
CA TRP A 389 20.69 -1.83 5.33
C TRP A 389 19.61 -0.76 5.46
N TYR A 390 18.41 -1.06 4.96
CA TYR A 390 17.20 -0.29 5.21
C TYR A 390 16.38 -0.96 6.31
N SER A 391 16.08 -0.20 7.36
CA SER A 391 15.20 -0.65 8.45
C SER A 391 13.96 0.22 8.49
N TRP A 392 12.81 -0.38 8.79
CA TRP A 392 11.52 0.32 8.87
C TRP A 392 10.75 -0.10 10.11
N LEU A 393 9.85 0.78 10.53
CA LEU A 393 8.86 0.53 11.57
C LEU A 393 7.57 1.23 11.16
N ASN A 394 6.47 0.49 11.19
CA ASN A 394 5.11 0.99 11.03
C ASN A 394 4.33 0.64 12.29
N VAL A 395 3.69 1.61 12.90
CA VAL A 395 2.79 1.41 14.03
C VAL A 395 1.46 2.04 13.63
N ALA A 396 0.36 1.32 13.79
CA ALA A 396 -0.98 1.85 13.56
C ALA A 396 -1.89 1.43 14.71
N ILE A 397 -2.72 2.35 15.13
CA ILE A 397 -3.77 2.11 16.12
C ILE A 397 -5.09 2.64 15.56
N SER A 398 -6.16 1.93 15.80
CA SER A 398 -7.51 2.40 15.49
C SER A 398 -8.49 1.87 16.53
N GLY A 399 -9.61 2.58 16.72
CA GLY A 399 -10.61 2.19 17.69
C GLY A 399 -11.66 3.28 17.90
N ARG A 400 -12.62 3.02 18.78
CA ARG A 400 -13.60 4.01 19.26
C ARG A 400 -13.73 3.94 20.78
N LEU A 401 -13.93 5.02 21.42
CA LEU A 401 -14.39 5.04 22.81
C LEU A 401 -15.92 5.07 22.79
N GLU A 402 -16.53 4.15 23.52
CA GLU A 402 -17.98 4.07 23.75
C GLU A 402 -18.22 3.63 25.19
N ASP A 403 -19.21 4.23 25.86
CA ASP A 403 -19.58 3.93 27.24
C ASP A 403 -18.41 3.95 28.24
N GLY A 404 -17.42 4.81 27.99
CA GLY A 404 -16.24 4.96 28.85
C GLY A 404 -15.16 3.91 28.68
N SER A 405 -15.34 2.96 27.76
CA SER A 405 -14.37 1.95 27.39
C SER A 405 -13.92 2.10 25.94
N ALA A 406 -12.76 1.55 25.64
CA ALA A 406 -12.34 1.49 24.27
C ALA A 406 -12.96 0.24 23.61
N ALA A 407 -13.69 0.32 22.54
CA ALA A 407 -14.37 -0.76 21.82
C ALA A 407 -13.81 -1.02 20.40
N ASN A 408 -13.60 -2.28 19.90
CA ASN A 408 -13.03 -2.88 18.66
C ASN A 408 -11.64 -2.34 18.23
N GLY A 409 -10.67 -2.13 19.10
CA GLY A 409 -9.36 -1.59 18.80
C GLY A 409 -8.38 -2.58 18.19
N VAL A 410 -7.52 -2.06 17.38
CA VAL A 410 -6.37 -2.81 16.89
C VAL A 410 -5.13 -1.95 16.98
N LEU A 411 -4.13 -2.49 17.64
CA LEU A 411 -2.76 -2.02 17.51
C LEU A 411 -2.04 -2.94 16.54
N HIS A 412 -1.55 -2.37 15.46
CA HIS A 412 -0.70 -3.03 14.48
C HIS A 412 0.72 -2.50 14.58
N VAL A 413 1.70 -3.38 14.73
CA VAL A 413 3.12 -3.07 14.67
C VAL A 413 3.75 -3.95 13.61
N ASP A 414 4.41 -3.35 12.63
CA ASP A 414 5.16 -4.04 11.58
C ASP A 414 6.52 -3.38 11.42
N GLY A 415 7.58 -4.15 11.51
CA GLY A 415 8.91 -3.61 11.35
C GLY A 415 9.91 -4.64 10.90
N GLY A 416 11.05 -4.14 10.43
CA GLY A 416 12.07 -5.04 9.97
C GLY A 416 13.32 -4.36 9.47
N THR A 417 14.20 -5.17 8.92
CA THR A 417 15.42 -4.73 8.26
C THR A 417 15.71 -5.58 7.04
N ALA A 418 16.21 -4.96 5.99
CA ALA A 418 16.58 -5.63 4.76
C ALA A 418 17.91 -5.10 4.24
N ARG A 419 18.79 -5.99 3.82
CA ARG A 419 19.96 -5.62 3.04
C ARG A 419 19.54 -5.42 1.58
N THR A 420 19.73 -4.21 1.09
CA THR A 420 19.46 -3.83 -0.31
C THR A 420 20.52 -4.43 -1.26
N GLY A 421 20.19 -4.53 -2.55
CA GLY A 421 21.08 -5.03 -3.59
C GLY A 421 20.73 -6.43 -4.10
N ARG A 422 21.65 -7.05 -4.86
CA ARG A 422 21.40 -8.31 -5.60
C ARG A 422 21.24 -9.55 -4.71
N SER A 423 21.77 -9.51 -3.50
CA SER A 423 21.66 -10.59 -2.51
C SER A 423 21.61 -10.00 -1.11
N GLY A 424 20.72 -10.52 -0.28
CA GLY A 424 20.60 -10.03 1.08
C GLY A 424 19.64 -10.81 1.95
N VAL A 425 19.81 -10.62 3.26
CA VAL A 425 18.88 -11.09 4.29
C VAL A 425 17.82 -10.03 4.50
N ARG A 426 16.60 -10.48 4.76
CA ARG A 426 15.46 -9.68 5.21
C ARG A 426 14.88 -10.30 6.47
N MET A 427 14.54 -9.46 7.41
CA MET A 427 13.90 -9.85 8.66
C MET A 427 12.69 -8.95 8.87
N ARG A 428 11.56 -9.52 9.21
CA ARG A 428 10.31 -8.80 9.50
C ARG A 428 9.69 -9.39 10.75
N ALA A 429 9.08 -8.55 11.57
CA ALA A 429 8.19 -8.97 12.64
C ALA A 429 6.92 -8.12 12.57
N ALA A 430 5.78 -8.75 12.80
CA ALA A 430 4.50 -8.08 12.89
C ALA A 430 3.72 -8.56 14.11
N LEU A 431 3.00 -7.63 14.73
CA LEU A 431 2.15 -7.85 15.89
C LEU A 431 0.81 -7.15 15.65
N ASP A 432 -0.27 -7.89 15.75
CA ASP A 432 -1.63 -7.37 15.77
C ASP A 432 -2.24 -7.68 17.12
N LEU A 433 -2.58 -6.66 17.89
CA LEU A 433 -3.31 -6.76 19.14
C LEU A 433 -4.73 -6.26 18.93
N GLY A 434 -5.66 -7.17 18.88
CA GLY A 434 -7.07 -6.86 18.90
C GLY A 434 -7.58 -6.81 20.34
N ASN A 435 -8.54 -5.95 20.58
CA ASN A 435 -9.09 -5.73 21.88
C ASN A 435 -10.58 -5.40 21.75
N ASP A 436 -11.47 -6.25 22.31
CA ASP A 436 -12.92 -6.19 22.18
C ASP A 436 -13.37 -6.04 20.71
N LEU A 437 -12.89 -6.90 19.86
CA LEU A 437 -13.23 -6.88 18.44
C LEU A 437 -14.72 -7.15 18.25
N ASP A 438 -15.35 -6.42 17.36
CA ASP A 438 -16.73 -6.66 16.94
C ASP A 438 -16.91 -8.10 16.43
N LEU A 439 -18.12 -8.63 16.47
CA LEU A 439 -18.39 -10.05 16.12
C LEU A 439 -18.07 -10.37 14.65
N ASP A 440 -18.07 -9.37 13.76
CA ASP A 440 -17.70 -9.49 12.36
C ASP A 440 -16.16 -9.46 12.12
N ARG A 441 -15.35 -9.37 13.19
CA ARG A 441 -13.90 -9.20 13.06
C ARG A 441 -13.08 -10.30 13.71
N GLN A 442 -12.06 -10.77 12.99
CA GLN A 442 -11.15 -11.83 13.37
C GLN A 442 -9.73 -11.50 12.90
N LEU A 443 -8.70 -11.89 13.66
CA LEU A 443 -7.30 -11.79 13.31
C LEU A 443 -6.70 -13.18 13.20
N THR A 444 -6.88 -13.81 12.05
CA THR A 444 -6.41 -15.18 11.80
C THR A 444 -4.92 -15.23 11.47
N LEU A 445 -4.29 -16.37 11.66
CA LEU A 445 -2.91 -16.63 11.31
C LEU A 445 -2.79 -17.86 10.40
N GLY A 446 -2.02 -17.75 9.31
CA GLY A 446 -1.80 -18.79 8.32
C GLY A 446 -0.91 -18.29 7.17
N ALA A 447 -0.96 -18.96 6.02
CA ALA A 447 -0.10 -18.68 4.87
C ALA A 447 -0.17 -17.25 4.36
N ASP A 448 -1.34 -16.66 4.32
CA ASP A 448 -1.60 -15.30 3.83
C ASP A 448 -1.17 -14.21 4.82
N THR A 449 -0.88 -14.58 6.05
CA THR A 449 -0.51 -13.68 7.14
C THR A 449 0.91 -13.88 7.67
N GLY A 450 1.66 -14.85 7.07
CA GLY A 450 3.09 -14.99 7.28
C GLY A 450 3.58 -16.31 7.86
N LEU A 451 2.72 -17.31 8.06
CA LEU A 451 3.09 -18.71 8.31
C LEU A 451 2.87 -19.54 7.05
N ARG A 452 3.82 -19.50 6.12
CA ARG A 452 3.68 -20.04 4.77
C ARG A 452 3.47 -21.55 4.70
N GLY A 453 3.94 -22.30 5.69
CA GLY A 453 3.74 -23.75 5.77
C GLY A 453 2.34 -24.18 6.21
N TRP A 454 1.46 -23.27 6.55
CA TRP A 454 0.12 -23.52 7.06
C TRP A 454 -0.95 -23.07 6.06
N GLU A 455 -2.15 -23.64 6.13
CA GLU A 455 -3.28 -23.17 5.31
C GLU A 455 -3.64 -21.72 5.68
N PRO A 456 -4.18 -20.92 4.76
CA PRO A 456 -4.71 -19.60 5.08
C PRO A 456 -5.78 -19.70 6.17
N ASP A 457 -5.84 -18.71 7.06
CA ASP A 457 -6.81 -18.62 8.16
C ASP A 457 -6.89 -19.89 9.03
N TRP A 458 -5.77 -20.61 9.19
CA TRP A 458 -5.73 -21.86 9.93
C TRP A 458 -5.98 -21.68 11.43
N PHE A 459 -5.32 -20.71 12.03
CA PHE A 459 -5.45 -20.40 13.45
C PHE A 459 -6.38 -19.22 13.66
N ASP A 460 -7.37 -19.39 14.53
CA ASP A 460 -8.24 -18.30 14.97
C ASP A 460 -7.52 -17.40 15.97
N GLY A 461 -7.88 -16.14 16.05
CA GLY A 461 -7.35 -15.21 17.03
C GLY A 461 -8.02 -13.85 17.01
N THR A 462 -7.98 -13.19 18.16
CA THR A 462 -8.20 -11.76 18.29
C THR A 462 -6.88 -10.99 18.32
N SER A 463 -5.76 -11.71 18.41
CA SER A 463 -4.41 -11.16 18.38
C SER A 463 -3.45 -12.15 17.75
N ARG A 464 -2.37 -11.67 17.14
CA ARG A 464 -1.34 -12.52 16.54
C ARG A 464 0.02 -11.82 16.50
N ALA A 465 1.07 -12.63 16.51
CA ALA A 465 2.45 -12.19 16.24
C ALA A 465 3.08 -13.11 15.21
N VAL A 466 3.88 -12.55 14.30
CA VAL A 466 4.61 -13.29 13.28
C VAL A 466 5.99 -12.70 13.05
N ALA A 467 6.97 -13.55 12.79
CA ALA A 467 8.32 -13.17 12.39
C ALA A 467 8.74 -13.97 11.16
N ASN A 468 9.39 -13.30 10.23
CA ASN A 468 9.84 -13.89 8.97
C ASN A 468 11.31 -13.55 8.75
N VAL A 469 12.10 -14.52 8.33
CA VAL A 469 13.48 -14.33 7.90
C VAL A 469 13.63 -14.92 6.52
N GLU A 470 14.18 -14.14 5.59
CA GLU A 470 14.44 -14.57 4.21
C GLU A 470 15.87 -14.21 3.80
N TRP A 471 16.53 -15.14 3.14
CA TRP A 471 17.69 -14.85 2.32
C TRP A 471 17.30 -14.93 0.84
N ARG A 472 17.54 -13.83 0.10
CA ARG A 472 17.23 -13.74 -1.34
C ARG A 472 18.52 -13.56 -2.13
N ARG A 473 18.56 -14.16 -3.32
CA ARG A 473 19.65 -13.99 -4.26
C ARG A 473 19.13 -13.85 -5.68
N LEU A 474 19.48 -12.76 -6.33
CA LEU A 474 19.26 -12.55 -7.75
C LEU A 474 20.21 -13.45 -8.55
N ILE A 475 19.67 -14.24 -9.46
CA ILE A 475 20.43 -15.10 -10.37
C ILE A 475 20.72 -14.33 -11.67
N THR A 476 19.68 -13.74 -12.26
CA THR A 476 19.79 -12.91 -13.46
C THR A 476 18.81 -11.75 -13.39
N ASP A 477 19.19 -10.60 -13.90
CA ASP A 477 18.37 -9.39 -14.01
C ASP A 477 17.87 -9.13 -15.42
N ASP A 478 18.27 -9.94 -16.40
CA ASP A 478 17.98 -9.70 -17.82
C ASP A 478 17.57 -11.00 -18.55
N PHE A 479 16.77 -11.85 -17.91
CA PHE A 479 16.22 -13.02 -18.58
C PHE A 479 15.14 -12.58 -19.58
N LEU A 480 15.35 -12.92 -20.87
CA LEU A 480 14.50 -12.47 -21.99
C LEU A 480 14.29 -10.93 -22.03
N HIS A 481 15.21 -10.15 -21.48
CA HIS A 481 15.15 -8.68 -21.40
C HIS A 481 13.92 -8.08 -20.71
N VAL A 482 13.14 -8.90 -20.01
CA VAL A 482 11.90 -8.51 -19.32
C VAL A 482 11.74 -9.09 -17.91
N LEU A 483 12.60 -10.03 -17.50
CA LEU A 483 12.43 -10.74 -16.24
C LEU A 483 13.75 -10.80 -15.46
N ALA A 484 13.71 -10.41 -14.20
CA ALA A 484 14.73 -10.74 -13.23
C ALA A 484 14.30 -11.99 -12.44
N VAL A 485 15.21 -12.94 -12.27
CA VAL A 485 14.91 -14.22 -11.60
C VAL A 485 15.86 -14.42 -10.43
N GLY A 486 15.32 -14.85 -9.31
CA GLY A 486 16.07 -15.16 -8.12
C GLY A 486 15.50 -16.30 -7.31
N VAL A 487 16.23 -16.66 -6.27
CA VAL A 487 15.86 -17.70 -5.32
C VAL A 487 15.71 -17.13 -3.93
N VAL A 488 14.91 -17.79 -3.12
CA VAL A 488 14.71 -17.46 -1.71
C VAL A 488 14.76 -18.73 -0.86
N VAL A 489 15.35 -18.58 0.34
CA VAL A 489 15.24 -19.56 1.43
C VAL A 489 14.69 -18.79 2.61
N PHE A 490 13.75 -19.36 3.35
CA PHE A 490 13.07 -18.66 4.42
C PHE A 490 12.72 -19.54 5.61
N ALA A 491 12.47 -18.89 6.74
CA ALA A 491 11.90 -19.47 7.94
C ALA A 491 10.88 -18.48 8.52
N ASP A 492 9.73 -18.98 8.92
CA ASP A 492 8.65 -18.23 9.52
C ASP A 492 8.31 -18.78 10.90
N GLY A 493 7.88 -17.91 11.81
CA GLY A 493 7.41 -18.29 13.13
C GLY A 493 6.29 -17.35 13.57
N GLY A 494 5.27 -17.87 14.25
CA GLY A 494 4.15 -17.08 14.70
C GLY A 494 3.28 -17.75 15.76
N THR A 495 2.43 -16.94 16.38
CA THR A 495 1.47 -17.36 17.38
C THR A 495 0.23 -16.48 17.30
N SER A 496 -0.93 -17.05 17.61
CA SER A 496 -2.20 -16.34 17.78
C SER A 496 -2.80 -16.66 19.15
N TRP A 497 -3.68 -15.79 19.65
CA TRP A 497 -4.39 -15.99 20.91
C TRP A 497 -5.71 -15.23 20.93
N GLY A 498 -6.56 -15.54 21.93
CA GLY A 498 -7.89 -14.95 22.05
C GLY A 498 -8.86 -15.44 20.97
N ALA A 499 -9.00 -16.77 20.83
CA ALA A 499 -9.91 -17.38 19.86
C ALA A 499 -11.36 -16.94 20.04
N ARG A 500 -12.09 -16.79 18.95
CA ARG A 500 -13.50 -16.41 18.92
C ARG A 500 -14.41 -17.58 18.60
N ILE A 501 -14.07 -18.35 17.56
CA ILE A 501 -14.91 -19.45 17.05
C ILE A 501 -14.12 -20.75 16.89
N GLY A 502 -12.80 -20.67 16.81
CA GLY A 502 -11.91 -21.80 16.58
C GLY A 502 -10.84 -21.91 17.67
N ALA A 503 -9.70 -22.47 17.30
CA ALA A 503 -8.56 -22.62 18.17
C ALA A 503 -7.42 -21.68 17.78
N PRO A 504 -6.80 -20.98 18.73
CA PRO A 504 -5.55 -20.28 18.51
C PRO A 504 -4.40 -21.29 18.35
N THR A 505 -3.19 -20.79 18.14
CA THR A 505 -2.02 -21.66 18.14
C THR A 505 -1.80 -22.28 19.53
N ASP A 506 -1.32 -23.52 19.54
CA ASP A 506 -0.76 -24.12 20.75
C ASP A 506 0.73 -23.77 20.81
N GLY A 507 1.04 -22.64 21.44
CA GLY A 507 2.38 -22.08 21.51
C GLY A 507 2.88 -21.44 20.21
N LEU A 508 4.20 -21.41 20.04
CA LEU A 508 4.84 -20.92 18.81
C LEU A 508 4.77 -22.00 17.73
N ARG A 509 4.30 -21.63 16.55
CA ARG A 509 4.32 -22.44 15.31
C ARG A 509 5.32 -21.87 14.35
N GLY A 510 5.86 -22.74 13.48
CA GLY A 510 6.84 -22.31 12.50
C GLY A 510 6.79 -23.10 11.21
N ASP A 511 7.54 -22.64 10.26
CA ASP A 511 7.81 -23.35 9.00
C ASP A 511 9.14 -22.91 8.41
N VAL A 512 9.64 -23.71 7.47
CA VAL A 512 10.81 -23.41 6.65
C VAL A 512 10.49 -23.69 5.19
N GLY A 513 11.12 -22.95 4.29
CA GLY A 513 10.83 -23.17 2.88
C GLY A 513 11.86 -22.58 1.92
N VAL A 514 11.62 -22.89 0.66
CA VAL A 514 12.40 -22.41 -0.48
C VAL A 514 11.46 -21.90 -1.55
N GLY A 515 11.93 -20.97 -2.39
CA GLY A 515 11.10 -20.47 -3.47
C GLY A 515 11.88 -19.84 -4.61
N LEU A 516 11.13 -19.55 -5.65
CA LEU A 516 11.55 -18.80 -6.82
C LEU A 516 10.86 -17.44 -6.83
N LEU A 517 11.61 -16.41 -7.21
CA LEU A 517 11.12 -15.06 -7.40
C LEU A 517 11.39 -14.62 -8.83
N GLY A 518 10.35 -14.09 -9.47
CA GLY A 518 10.45 -13.43 -10.77
C GLY A 518 9.98 -11.99 -10.67
N GLU A 519 10.81 -11.03 -11.10
CA GLU A 519 10.41 -9.62 -11.19
C GLU A 519 10.27 -9.24 -12.66
N ILE A 520 9.10 -8.75 -13.06
CA ILE A 520 8.90 -8.20 -14.41
C ILE A 520 9.52 -6.81 -14.45
N THR A 521 10.69 -6.69 -15.10
CA THR A 521 11.54 -5.50 -15.02
C THR A 521 11.05 -4.31 -15.85
N ARG A 522 10.15 -4.55 -16.80
CA ARG A 522 9.63 -3.56 -17.74
C ARG A 522 8.15 -3.20 -17.55
N ALA A 523 7.46 -3.82 -16.59
CA ALA A 523 6.06 -3.53 -16.30
C ALA A 523 5.91 -2.38 -15.30
N SER A 524 4.86 -1.60 -15.45
CA SER A 524 4.53 -0.47 -14.56
C SER A 524 4.16 -0.93 -13.15
N ILE A 525 3.50 -2.07 -13.02
CA ILE A 525 3.18 -2.66 -11.73
C ILE A 525 4.40 -3.41 -11.20
N LEU A 526 4.68 -3.24 -9.91
CA LEU A 526 5.65 -4.05 -9.18
C LEU A 526 5.15 -5.50 -9.09
N ARG A 527 5.36 -6.30 -10.15
CA ARG A 527 5.02 -7.70 -10.11
C ARG A 527 6.23 -8.52 -9.74
N VAL A 528 6.18 -9.01 -8.52
CA VAL A 528 7.01 -10.12 -8.09
C VAL A 528 6.14 -11.37 -8.18
N LEU A 529 6.46 -12.23 -9.12
CA LEU A 529 5.90 -13.57 -9.18
C LEU A 529 6.68 -14.42 -8.18
N ARG A 530 5.99 -15.15 -7.34
CA ARG A 530 6.60 -15.96 -6.31
C ARG A 530 6.01 -17.36 -6.31
N ALA A 531 6.88 -18.36 -6.25
CA ALA A 531 6.50 -19.76 -6.09
C ALA A 531 7.31 -20.33 -4.92
N ASP A 532 6.64 -20.65 -3.83
CA ASP A 532 7.25 -21.17 -2.60
C ASP A 532 6.75 -22.57 -2.29
N ILE A 533 7.62 -23.36 -1.67
CA ILE A 533 7.29 -24.62 -1.02
C ILE A 533 7.71 -24.48 0.45
N ALA A 534 6.78 -24.63 1.37
CA ALA A 534 6.98 -24.45 2.80
C ALA A 534 6.55 -25.70 3.59
N TRP A 535 7.35 -26.10 4.57
CA TRP A 535 7.12 -27.27 5.42
C TRP A 535 6.79 -26.79 6.85
N PRO A 536 5.62 -27.12 7.39
CA PRO A 536 5.24 -26.77 8.76
C PRO A 536 6.07 -27.57 9.80
N ASP A 537 6.25 -27.00 10.98
CA ASP A 537 6.99 -27.60 12.11
C ASP A 537 6.37 -28.90 12.64
N THR A 538 5.09 -29.13 12.42
CA THR A 538 4.38 -30.34 12.80
C THR A 538 4.67 -31.54 11.90
N GLY A 539 5.45 -31.36 10.84
CA GLY A 539 5.60 -32.32 9.78
C GLY A 539 4.34 -32.40 8.90
N GLY A 540 4.32 -33.29 7.94
CA GLY A 540 3.20 -33.43 7.02
C GLY A 540 3.53 -32.96 5.60
N ARG A 541 2.48 -32.67 4.80
CA ARG A 541 2.64 -32.26 3.42
C ARG A 541 3.08 -30.80 3.37
N PRO A 542 4.00 -30.46 2.45
CA PRO A 542 4.37 -29.06 2.25
C PRO A 542 3.20 -28.28 1.64
N THR A 543 3.11 -27.02 2.03
CA THR A 543 2.21 -26.05 1.42
C THR A 543 2.89 -25.43 0.21
N ILE A 544 2.19 -25.39 -0.92
CA ILE A 544 2.64 -24.69 -2.13
C ILE A 544 1.94 -23.33 -2.17
N ILE A 545 2.72 -22.27 -2.39
CA ILE A 545 2.20 -20.92 -2.47
C ILE A 545 2.64 -20.33 -3.81
N LEU A 546 1.66 -19.94 -4.62
CA LEU A 546 1.88 -19.15 -5.83
C LEU A 546 1.25 -17.76 -5.60
N SER A 547 2.04 -16.72 -5.69
CA SER A 547 1.56 -15.37 -5.45
C SER A 547 2.19 -14.35 -6.39
N GLY A 548 1.48 -13.26 -6.67
CA GLY A 548 1.99 -12.08 -7.35
C GLY A 548 2.40 -10.95 -6.38
N VAL A 549 2.63 -11.26 -5.10
CA VAL A 549 2.94 -10.27 -4.06
C VAL A 549 4.07 -10.78 -3.17
N SER A 550 4.95 -9.87 -2.73
CA SER A 550 5.98 -10.16 -1.73
C SER A 550 5.46 -9.88 -0.32
N LEU A 551 5.90 -10.66 0.67
CA LEU A 551 5.64 -10.42 2.12
C LEU A 551 6.35 -9.16 2.66
N PHE A 552 7.39 -8.69 2.01
CA PHE A 552 8.24 -7.56 2.40
C PHE A 552 8.02 -6.36 1.50
#